data_9ad4c6dbd9e39fc920f18f30fe73a13c
#
_entry.id   9ad4c6dbd9e39fc920f18f30fe73a13c
#
_cell.length_a   1.000
_cell.length_b   1.000
_cell.length_c   1.000
_cell.angle_alpha   90.00
_cell.angle_beta   90.00
_cell.angle_gamma   90.00
#
_symmetry.space_group_name_H-M   'P 1'
#
loop_
_entity.id
_entity.type
_entity.pdbx_description
1 polymer ?
#
loop_
_entity_poly.entity_id
_entity_poly.type
_entity_poly.pdbx_seq_one_letter_code
_entity_poly.pdbx_strand_id
1 'polypeptide(L)'
;MIVGGHGAVGTLFARALVASGTTSLTLVDRRASPVPVEGIVSIQDDACAPAGATLGAVEASDLVILATPEEVATQAAPKMLSLMRAGSLLVETLSVKSRFAAMLEGVQTRAEVLGVNPMFAPDLGFAGRSVVAVPYSDGTRTNAFLDLVASQGARVVRLDAQEHDRACAALQAATHAAILAFGIALQTAGYDLASAESIMPPPHRTMLALLARILSADPEVYRDIQVANPFAGEMRARLLDAHRALDQAADTDDPSAFHGVIGELRALFGGRDADYAKLCAQIFEVKMPG
;
A
#
# COMPACT_ATOMS: atom_id res chain seq x y z
N MET A 1 9.76 18.49 -1.39
CA MET A 1 10.54 17.69 -0.43
C MET A 1 9.88 16.33 -0.24
N ILE A 2 10.66 15.25 -0.06
CA ILE A 2 10.15 13.91 0.25
C ILE A 2 10.88 13.39 1.49
N VAL A 3 10.15 13.03 2.53
CA VAL A 3 10.63 12.35 3.73
C VAL A 3 10.48 10.85 3.54
N GLY A 4 11.51 10.05 3.83
CA GLY A 4 11.61 8.66 3.40
C GLY A 4 11.98 8.55 1.91
N GLY A 5 12.72 9.55 1.39
CA GLY A 5 13.00 9.71 -0.04
C GLY A 5 13.78 8.57 -0.69
N HIS A 6 14.53 7.79 0.09
CA HIS A 6 15.30 6.63 -0.39
C HIS A 6 14.52 5.30 -0.28
N GLY A 7 13.31 5.33 0.26
CA GLY A 7 12.39 4.20 0.25
C GLY A 7 11.76 3.96 -1.13
N ALA A 8 11.11 2.80 -1.31
CA ALA A 8 10.49 2.45 -2.59
C ALA A 8 9.39 3.43 -3.00
N VAL A 9 8.49 3.81 -2.08
CA VAL A 9 7.41 4.79 -2.32
C VAL A 9 8.00 6.19 -2.53
N GLY A 10 8.97 6.62 -1.71
CA GLY A 10 9.65 7.92 -1.89
C GLY A 10 10.31 8.03 -3.26
N THR A 11 10.99 6.99 -3.71
CA THR A 11 11.60 6.91 -5.05
C THR A 11 10.55 6.96 -6.17
N LEU A 12 9.40 6.30 -6.01
CA LEU A 12 8.30 6.37 -6.99
C LEU A 12 7.84 7.83 -7.20
N PHE A 13 7.57 8.56 -6.11
CA PHE A 13 7.14 9.95 -6.19
C PHE A 13 8.27 10.90 -6.63
N ALA A 14 9.52 10.64 -6.23
CA ALA A 14 10.65 11.42 -6.71
C ALA A 14 10.78 11.37 -8.24
N ARG A 15 10.67 10.17 -8.82
CA ARG A 15 10.68 9.98 -10.30
C ARG A 15 9.53 10.71 -10.98
N ALA A 16 8.32 10.64 -10.42
CA ALA A 16 7.15 11.32 -10.97
C ALA A 16 7.32 12.85 -10.95
N LEU A 17 7.84 13.40 -9.85
CA LEU A 17 8.11 14.84 -9.73
C LEU A 17 9.20 15.30 -10.71
N VAL A 18 10.30 14.57 -10.83
CA VAL A 18 11.35 14.88 -11.82
C VAL A 18 10.80 14.82 -13.24
N ALA A 19 10.03 13.78 -13.58
CA ALA A 19 9.41 13.63 -14.89
C ALA A 19 8.41 14.75 -15.21
N SER A 20 7.79 15.38 -14.19
CA SER A 20 6.89 16.52 -14.35
C SER A 20 7.60 17.88 -14.45
N GLY A 21 8.95 17.90 -14.46
CA GLY A 21 9.74 19.12 -14.57
C GLY A 21 10.01 19.84 -13.24
N THR A 22 9.90 19.16 -12.11
CA THR A 22 10.30 19.73 -10.82
C THR A 22 11.78 20.05 -10.82
N THR A 23 12.12 21.33 -10.57
CA THR A 23 13.51 21.83 -10.64
C THR A 23 14.25 21.82 -9.33
N SER A 24 13.55 21.64 -8.20
CA SER A 24 14.12 21.60 -6.87
C SER A 24 13.48 20.47 -6.07
N LEU A 25 14.25 19.44 -5.74
CA LEU A 25 13.80 18.28 -4.96
C LEU A 25 14.76 18.01 -3.81
N THR A 26 14.23 17.98 -2.59
CA THR A 26 14.96 17.59 -1.38
C THR A 26 14.44 16.23 -0.92
N LEU A 27 15.34 15.28 -0.71
CA LEU A 27 15.06 13.98 -0.11
C LEU A 27 15.60 13.97 1.31
N VAL A 28 14.77 13.59 2.28
CA VAL A 28 15.18 13.40 3.67
C VAL A 28 15.00 11.93 4.04
N ASP A 29 16.03 11.31 4.57
CA ASP A 29 15.97 9.91 5.00
C ASP A 29 16.97 9.68 6.14
N ARG A 30 16.71 8.71 7.00
CA ARG A 30 17.69 8.29 8.04
C ARG A 30 18.92 7.63 7.44
N ARG A 31 18.79 7.03 6.28
CA ARG A 31 19.90 6.45 5.51
C ARG A 31 20.57 7.51 4.66
N ALA A 32 21.88 7.43 4.56
CA ALA A 32 22.61 8.26 3.62
C ALA A 32 22.19 7.95 2.17
N SER A 33 22.23 8.96 1.30
CA SER A 33 22.01 8.74 -0.13
C SER A 33 23.09 7.81 -0.69
N PRO A 34 22.71 6.73 -1.37
CA PRO A 34 23.68 5.81 -1.95
C PRO A 34 24.46 6.44 -3.12
N VAL A 35 23.85 7.39 -3.83
CA VAL A 35 24.48 8.10 -4.96
C VAL A 35 23.94 9.53 -5.03
N PRO A 36 24.79 10.55 -5.15
CA PRO A 36 24.35 11.91 -5.45
C PRO A 36 23.66 11.96 -6.83
N VAL A 37 22.48 12.57 -6.89
CA VAL A 37 21.78 12.81 -8.16
C VAL A 37 21.78 14.30 -8.42
N GLU A 38 22.20 14.72 -9.60
CA GLU A 38 22.24 16.13 -9.99
C GLU A 38 20.83 16.75 -9.89
N GLY A 39 20.73 17.93 -9.27
CA GLY A 39 19.48 18.65 -9.03
C GLY A 39 18.65 18.12 -7.84
N ILE A 40 19.13 17.09 -7.11
CA ILE A 40 18.48 16.56 -5.92
C ILE A 40 19.37 16.81 -4.68
N VAL A 41 18.81 17.50 -3.68
CA VAL A 41 19.45 17.66 -2.38
C VAL A 41 19.08 16.50 -1.48
N SER A 42 20.06 15.80 -0.90
CA SER A 42 19.84 14.73 0.07
C SER A 42 20.25 15.17 1.46
N ILE A 43 19.36 15.04 2.43
CA ILE A 43 19.60 15.33 3.85
C ILE A 43 19.44 14.03 4.63
N GLN A 44 20.49 13.63 5.35
CA GLN A 44 20.41 12.53 6.29
C GLN A 44 19.92 13.05 7.63
N ASP A 45 18.66 12.71 8.02
CA ASP A 45 18.04 13.20 9.25
C ASP A 45 16.92 12.28 9.73
N ASP A 46 16.54 12.43 11.00
CA ASP A 46 15.38 11.75 11.59
C ASP A 46 14.15 12.65 11.50
N ALA A 47 13.13 12.21 10.77
CA ALA A 47 11.89 12.94 10.60
C ALA A 47 11.13 13.21 11.93
N CYS A 48 11.31 12.35 12.93
CA CYS A 48 10.69 12.51 14.25
C CYS A 48 11.40 13.54 15.14
N ALA A 49 12.68 13.81 14.85
CA ALA A 49 13.50 14.81 15.56
C ALA A 49 14.31 15.65 14.57
N PRO A 50 13.64 16.37 13.63
CA PRO A 50 14.31 17.01 12.50
C PRO A 50 15.22 18.14 12.96
N ALA A 51 16.44 18.21 12.38
CA ALA A 51 17.42 19.25 12.62
C ALA A 51 17.27 20.45 11.66
N GLY A 52 18.10 21.49 11.84
CA GLY A 52 17.97 22.78 11.18
C GLY A 52 17.82 22.74 9.66
N ALA A 53 18.62 21.90 8.95
CA ALA A 53 18.53 21.80 7.50
C ALA A 53 17.17 21.24 7.04
N THR A 54 16.66 20.22 7.72
CA THR A 54 15.33 19.63 7.44
C THR A 54 14.22 20.64 7.76
N LEU A 55 14.31 21.33 8.89
CA LEU A 55 13.31 22.36 9.26
C LEU A 55 13.25 23.46 8.21
N GLY A 56 14.39 24.00 7.78
CA GLY A 56 14.46 24.99 6.71
C GLY A 56 13.93 24.48 5.36
N ALA A 57 14.16 23.21 5.04
CA ALA A 57 13.62 22.60 3.84
C ALA A 57 12.08 22.46 3.90
N VAL A 58 11.50 22.15 5.06
CA VAL A 58 10.03 22.12 5.25
C VAL A 58 9.44 23.50 5.03
N GLU A 59 10.01 24.55 5.68
CA GLU A 59 9.55 25.93 5.55
C GLU A 59 9.61 26.45 4.11
N ALA A 60 10.62 26.04 3.34
CA ALA A 60 10.79 26.44 1.95
C ALA A 60 9.94 25.65 0.94
N SER A 61 9.36 24.52 1.36
CA SER A 61 8.68 23.59 0.44
C SER A 61 7.25 24.01 0.11
N ASP A 62 6.88 23.91 -1.18
CA ASP A 62 5.48 23.97 -1.63
C ASP A 62 4.77 22.63 -1.45
N LEU A 63 5.53 21.52 -1.44
CA LEU A 63 5.05 20.16 -1.31
C LEU A 63 5.97 19.37 -0.38
N VAL A 64 5.39 18.75 0.65
CA VAL A 64 6.07 17.77 1.51
C VAL A 64 5.36 16.42 1.37
N ILE A 65 6.09 15.38 0.97
CA ILE A 65 5.56 14.01 0.90
C ILE A 65 6.16 13.19 2.05
N LEU A 66 5.31 12.56 2.85
CA LEU A 66 5.69 11.61 3.89
C LEU A 66 5.57 10.19 3.32
N ALA A 67 6.71 9.63 2.91
CA ALA A 67 6.83 8.25 2.40
C ALA A 67 7.56 7.37 3.43
N THR A 68 7.03 7.35 4.65
CA THR A 68 7.59 6.69 5.84
C THR A 68 6.57 5.74 6.45
N PRO A 69 6.97 4.82 7.36
CA PRO A 69 6.03 4.04 8.15
C PRO A 69 5.02 4.91 8.89
N GLU A 70 3.85 4.36 9.21
CA GLU A 70 2.72 5.09 9.80
C GLU A 70 3.10 5.81 11.09
N GLU A 71 3.82 5.13 11.99
CA GLU A 71 4.23 5.71 13.27
C GLU A 71 5.11 6.96 13.07
N VAL A 72 6.08 6.88 12.15
CA VAL A 72 6.98 8.00 11.82
C VAL A 72 6.19 9.15 11.19
N ALA A 73 5.31 8.87 10.22
CA ALA A 73 4.51 9.90 9.58
C ALA A 73 3.59 10.63 10.57
N THR A 74 2.91 9.88 11.44
CA THR A 74 1.99 10.43 12.44
C THR A 74 2.71 11.28 13.48
N GLN A 75 3.93 10.88 13.88
CA GLN A 75 4.75 11.64 14.82
C GLN A 75 5.37 12.90 14.20
N ALA A 76 5.82 12.83 12.95
CA ALA A 76 6.51 13.91 12.26
C ALA A 76 5.56 14.99 11.71
N ALA A 77 4.37 14.60 11.25
CA ALA A 77 3.44 15.51 10.55
C ALA A 77 3.03 16.73 11.35
N PRO A 78 2.71 16.71 12.66
CA PRO A 78 2.31 17.91 13.40
C PRO A 78 3.37 18.99 13.39
N LYS A 79 4.64 18.63 13.57
CA LYS A 79 5.75 19.55 13.54
C LYS A 79 5.96 20.13 12.14
N MET A 80 5.90 19.31 11.11
CA MET A 80 6.05 19.75 9.72
C MET A 80 4.91 20.69 9.32
N LEU A 81 3.66 20.34 9.63
CA LEU A 81 2.49 21.17 9.35
C LEU A 81 2.56 22.53 10.04
N SER A 82 3.14 22.62 11.25
CA SER A 82 3.31 23.89 11.95
C SER A 82 4.31 24.83 11.28
N LEU A 83 5.24 24.30 10.48
CA LEU A 83 6.27 25.06 9.75
C LEU A 83 5.88 25.37 8.31
N MET A 84 4.96 24.61 7.74
CA MET A 84 4.56 24.75 6.34
C MET A 84 3.79 26.05 6.11
N ARG A 85 4.02 26.64 4.95
CA ARG A 85 3.39 27.90 4.54
C ARG A 85 1.92 27.72 4.16
N ALA A 86 1.15 28.78 4.26
CA ALA A 86 -0.17 28.82 3.64
C ALA A 86 -0.07 28.56 2.13
N GLY A 87 -0.95 27.74 1.61
CA GLY A 87 -0.96 27.34 0.19
C GLY A 87 0.10 26.33 -0.20
N SER A 88 0.76 25.66 0.76
CA SER A 88 1.55 24.45 0.53
C SER A 88 0.70 23.19 0.73
N LEU A 89 1.25 22.01 0.38
CA LEU A 89 0.58 20.71 0.48
C LEU A 89 1.45 19.72 1.23
N LEU A 90 0.89 19.07 2.24
CA LEU A 90 1.45 17.86 2.82
C LEU A 90 0.71 16.64 2.25
N VAL A 91 1.47 15.67 1.74
CA VAL A 91 0.95 14.38 1.25
C VAL A 91 1.51 13.26 2.13
N GLU A 92 0.64 12.42 2.69
CA GLU A 92 1.05 11.16 3.29
C GLU A 92 0.76 9.98 2.36
N THR A 93 1.55 8.92 2.44
CA THR A 93 1.45 7.76 1.53
C THR A 93 1.13 6.45 2.26
N LEU A 94 0.42 6.55 3.37
CA LEU A 94 0.14 5.45 4.28
C LEU A 94 -0.88 4.46 3.69
N SER A 95 -0.78 3.21 4.13
CA SER A 95 -1.73 2.15 3.76
C SER A 95 -2.98 2.15 4.65
N VAL A 96 -3.00 2.94 5.73
CA VAL A 96 -4.13 3.15 6.64
C VAL A 96 -4.32 4.64 6.86
N LYS A 97 -5.55 5.12 6.87
CA LYS A 97 -5.88 6.55 6.87
C LYS A 97 -6.47 7.05 8.18
N SER A 98 -7.23 6.20 8.89
CA SER A 98 -8.00 6.63 10.06
C SER A 98 -7.14 7.20 11.20
N ARG A 99 -5.95 6.64 11.46
CA ARG A 99 -5.05 7.14 12.51
C ARG A 99 -4.48 8.52 12.17
N PHE A 100 -4.08 8.70 10.91
CA PHE A 100 -3.57 10.00 10.47
C PHE A 100 -4.69 11.05 10.46
N ALA A 101 -5.90 10.69 10.02
CA ALA A 101 -7.08 11.55 10.11
C ALA A 101 -7.37 12.00 11.55
N ALA A 102 -7.38 11.07 12.51
CA ALA A 102 -7.59 11.38 13.91
C ALA A 102 -6.48 12.29 14.51
N MET A 103 -5.23 12.09 14.11
CA MET A 103 -4.13 12.96 14.50
C MET A 103 -4.37 14.39 14.00
N LEU A 104 -4.87 14.57 12.77
CA LEU A 104 -5.12 15.89 12.18
C LEU A 104 -6.19 16.70 12.92
N GLU A 105 -7.16 16.06 13.59
CA GLU A 105 -8.20 16.76 14.37
C GLU A 105 -7.62 17.71 15.44
N GLY A 106 -6.42 17.38 15.97
CA GLY A 106 -5.71 18.18 16.95
C GLY A 106 -4.68 19.17 16.38
N VAL A 107 -4.53 19.24 15.04
CA VAL A 107 -3.45 20.02 14.40
C VAL A 107 -3.99 21.25 13.70
N GLN A 108 -3.49 22.42 14.10
CA GLN A 108 -3.73 23.68 13.40
C GLN A 108 -2.75 23.83 12.25
N THR A 109 -3.24 23.92 11.01
CA THR A 109 -2.39 24.11 9.83
C THR A 109 -3.01 25.05 8.82
N ARG A 110 -2.16 25.70 8.00
CA ARG A 110 -2.55 26.51 6.84
C ARG A 110 -2.22 25.80 5.51
N ALA A 111 -1.52 24.67 5.59
CA ALA A 111 -1.25 23.82 4.44
C ALA A 111 -2.46 22.95 4.12
N GLU A 112 -2.64 22.61 2.84
CA GLU A 112 -3.55 21.54 2.44
C GLU A 112 -2.95 20.21 2.86
N VAL A 113 -3.82 19.20 3.14
CA VAL A 113 -3.37 17.85 3.56
C VAL A 113 -4.11 16.81 2.75
N LEU A 114 -3.35 15.90 2.16
CA LEU A 114 -3.83 14.83 1.30
C LEU A 114 -3.23 13.48 1.71
N GLY A 115 -4.04 12.46 1.85
CA GLY A 115 -3.61 11.08 1.87
C GLY A 115 -3.62 10.47 0.46
N VAL A 116 -2.59 9.72 0.10
CA VAL A 116 -2.61 8.86 -1.09
C VAL A 116 -2.15 7.45 -0.73
N ASN A 117 -2.74 6.45 -1.37
CA ASN A 117 -2.31 5.06 -1.24
C ASN A 117 -2.16 4.46 -2.64
N PRO A 118 -0.93 4.29 -3.16
CA PRO A 118 -0.69 3.50 -4.35
C PRO A 118 -1.06 2.04 -4.12
N MET A 119 -2.10 1.55 -4.80
CA MET A 119 -2.62 0.17 -4.64
C MET A 119 -1.76 -0.86 -5.39
N PHE A 120 -0.46 -0.64 -5.48
CA PHE A 120 0.49 -1.46 -6.23
C PHE A 120 1.90 -1.36 -5.65
N ALA A 121 2.76 -2.33 -5.99
CA ALA A 121 4.18 -2.26 -5.61
C ALA A 121 4.89 -1.13 -6.38
N PRO A 122 5.68 -0.26 -5.71
CA PRO A 122 6.25 0.96 -6.31
C PRO A 122 7.10 0.74 -7.57
N ASP A 123 7.75 -0.40 -7.70
CA ASP A 123 8.55 -0.80 -8.87
C ASP A 123 7.71 -0.94 -10.15
N LEU A 124 6.41 -1.18 -10.02
CA LEU A 124 5.50 -1.29 -11.16
C LEU A 124 5.13 0.08 -11.78
N GLY A 125 5.36 1.20 -11.07
CA GLY A 125 4.99 2.53 -11.53
C GLY A 125 3.48 2.81 -11.58
N PHE A 126 3.10 4.02 -11.98
CA PHE A 126 1.71 4.50 -11.97
C PHE A 126 0.83 4.00 -13.11
N ALA A 127 1.41 3.76 -14.29
CA ALA A 127 0.67 3.54 -15.53
C ALA A 127 -0.35 2.39 -15.43
N GLY A 128 -1.64 2.70 -15.65
CA GLY A 128 -2.76 1.76 -15.62
C GLY A 128 -3.17 1.29 -14.22
N ARG A 129 -2.58 1.83 -13.13
CA ARG A 129 -2.79 1.37 -11.75
C ARG A 129 -3.56 2.38 -10.92
N SER A 130 -4.22 1.89 -9.88
CA SER A 130 -5.06 2.74 -9.02
C SER A 130 -4.24 3.37 -7.90
N VAL A 131 -4.48 4.67 -7.69
CA VAL A 131 -4.06 5.40 -6.49
C VAL A 131 -5.32 5.87 -5.78
N VAL A 132 -5.51 5.46 -4.54
CA VAL A 132 -6.60 6.01 -3.72
C VAL A 132 -6.14 7.32 -3.11
N ALA A 133 -6.96 8.35 -3.24
CA ALA A 133 -6.77 9.68 -2.69
C ALA A 133 -7.79 9.93 -1.58
N VAL A 134 -7.30 10.39 -0.44
CA VAL A 134 -8.10 10.77 0.73
C VAL A 134 -7.78 12.23 1.05
N PRO A 135 -8.50 13.21 0.48
CA PRO A 135 -8.31 14.61 0.83
C PRO A 135 -8.79 14.85 2.27
N TYR A 136 -7.88 15.26 3.15
CA TYR A 136 -8.24 15.75 4.49
C TYR A 136 -8.62 17.23 4.45
N SER A 137 -8.15 17.94 3.43
CA SER A 137 -8.59 19.28 3.05
C SER A 137 -8.65 19.40 1.53
N ASP A 138 -9.69 20.06 1.03
CA ASP A 138 -9.80 20.37 -0.40
C ASP A 138 -9.10 21.68 -0.73
N GLY A 139 -8.42 21.71 -1.90
CA GLY A 139 -7.75 22.92 -2.36
C GLY A 139 -7.10 22.76 -3.74
N THR A 140 -6.52 23.84 -4.22
CA THR A 140 -5.89 23.88 -5.54
C THR A 140 -4.62 23.03 -5.62
N ARG A 141 -3.86 22.94 -4.54
CA ARG A 141 -2.63 22.12 -4.48
C ARG A 141 -2.94 20.63 -4.45
N THR A 142 -3.96 20.25 -3.68
CA THR A 142 -4.49 18.86 -3.69
C THR A 142 -4.88 18.43 -5.09
N ASN A 143 -5.66 19.24 -5.80
CA ASN A 143 -6.07 18.94 -7.15
C ASN A 143 -4.88 18.87 -8.12
N ALA A 144 -3.98 19.85 -8.08
CA ALA A 144 -2.78 19.85 -8.94
C ALA A 144 -1.88 18.63 -8.71
N PHE A 145 -1.74 18.17 -7.47
CA PHE A 145 -0.99 16.95 -7.16
C PHE A 145 -1.68 15.70 -7.71
N LEU A 146 -3.01 15.61 -7.59
CA LEU A 146 -3.77 14.48 -8.14
C LEU A 146 -3.75 14.46 -9.68
N ASP A 147 -3.77 15.64 -10.32
CA ASP A 147 -3.59 15.77 -11.78
C ASP A 147 -2.19 15.33 -12.22
N LEU A 148 -1.16 15.66 -11.43
CA LEU A 148 0.20 15.16 -11.66
C LEU A 148 0.24 13.62 -11.59
N VAL A 149 -0.35 13.02 -10.57
CA VAL A 149 -0.42 11.55 -10.43
C VAL A 149 -1.19 10.93 -11.59
N ALA A 150 -2.30 11.52 -11.99
CA ALA A 150 -3.09 11.08 -13.14
C ALA A 150 -2.30 11.20 -14.46
N SER A 151 -1.50 12.26 -14.63
CA SER A 151 -0.65 12.45 -15.83
C SER A 151 0.43 11.37 -15.96
N GLN A 152 0.82 10.71 -14.87
CA GLN A 152 1.69 9.53 -14.88
C GLN A 152 0.96 8.24 -15.32
N GLY A 153 -0.31 8.33 -15.70
CA GLY A 153 -1.16 7.22 -16.14
C GLY A 153 -1.87 6.49 -15.00
N ALA A 154 -1.87 7.02 -13.79
CA ALA A 154 -2.63 6.45 -12.68
C ALA A 154 -4.13 6.71 -12.81
N ARG A 155 -4.93 5.76 -12.33
CA ARG A 155 -6.36 5.96 -12.09
C ARG A 155 -6.55 6.43 -10.65
N VAL A 156 -6.86 7.71 -10.46
CA VAL A 156 -7.12 8.30 -9.15
C VAL A 156 -8.56 8.01 -8.72
N VAL A 157 -8.73 7.46 -7.50
CA VAL A 157 -10.03 7.20 -6.88
C VAL A 157 -10.09 7.96 -5.56
N ARG A 158 -11.07 8.84 -5.39
CA ARG A 158 -11.26 9.59 -4.15
C ARG A 158 -12.19 8.84 -3.20
N LEU A 159 -11.79 8.71 -1.95
CA LEU A 159 -12.56 8.14 -0.85
C LEU A 159 -12.36 9.01 0.40
N ASP A 160 -13.22 8.86 1.40
CA ASP A 160 -12.89 9.31 2.74
C ASP A 160 -11.98 8.29 3.47
N ALA A 161 -11.46 8.68 4.65
CA ALA A 161 -10.51 7.85 5.39
C ALA A 161 -11.14 6.52 5.85
N GLN A 162 -12.41 6.53 6.26
CA GLN A 162 -13.10 5.35 6.73
C GLN A 162 -13.48 4.40 5.58
N GLU A 163 -13.94 4.97 4.45
CA GLU A 163 -14.22 4.21 3.23
C GLU A 163 -12.95 3.54 2.71
N HIS A 164 -11.82 4.30 2.68
CA HIS A 164 -10.52 3.76 2.32
C HIS A 164 -10.15 2.57 3.18
N ASP A 165 -10.15 2.72 4.52
CA ASP A 165 -9.69 1.67 5.42
C ASP A 165 -10.61 0.44 5.39
N ARG A 166 -11.93 0.63 5.22
CA ARG A 166 -12.87 -0.47 5.04
C ARG A 166 -12.60 -1.23 3.74
N ALA A 167 -12.36 -0.52 2.63
CA ALA A 167 -12.00 -1.14 1.36
C ALA A 167 -10.65 -1.87 1.45
N CYS A 168 -9.63 -1.25 2.05
CA CYS A 168 -8.30 -1.83 2.23
C CYS A 168 -8.30 -3.03 3.20
N ALA A 169 -9.22 -3.10 4.15
CA ALA A 169 -9.38 -4.30 4.97
C ALA A 169 -9.74 -5.53 4.11
N ALA A 170 -10.62 -5.37 3.13
CA ALA A 170 -10.94 -6.47 2.20
C ALA A 170 -9.84 -6.69 1.16
N LEU A 171 -9.35 -5.61 0.52
CA LEU A 171 -8.44 -5.70 -0.62
C LEU A 171 -6.99 -6.04 -0.22
N GLN A 172 -6.54 -5.57 0.94
CA GLN A 172 -5.17 -5.76 1.41
C GLN A 172 -5.10 -6.67 2.63
N ALA A 173 -5.79 -6.35 3.73
CA ALA A 173 -5.64 -7.11 4.96
C ALA A 173 -6.12 -8.56 4.82
N ALA A 174 -7.30 -8.80 4.24
CA ALA A 174 -7.79 -10.15 4.00
C ALA A 174 -6.89 -10.93 3.02
N THR A 175 -6.49 -10.30 1.91
CA THR A 175 -5.64 -10.94 0.90
C THR A 175 -4.28 -11.34 1.49
N HIS A 176 -3.61 -10.42 2.19
CA HIS A 176 -2.31 -10.72 2.81
C HIS A 176 -2.45 -11.78 3.92
N ALA A 177 -3.51 -11.70 4.74
CA ALA A 177 -3.75 -12.71 5.78
C ALA A 177 -3.95 -14.11 5.19
N ALA A 178 -4.70 -14.24 4.10
CA ALA A 178 -4.91 -15.52 3.41
C ALA A 178 -3.60 -16.10 2.85
N ILE A 179 -2.77 -15.26 2.20
CA ILE A 179 -1.48 -15.68 1.65
C ILE A 179 -0.51 -16.09 2.77
N LEU A 180 -0.44 -15.32 3.85
CA LEU A 180 0.41 -15.63 5.00
C LEU A 180 -0.07 -16.91 5.71
N ALA A 181 -1.39 -17.09 5.89
CA ALA A 181 -1.95 -18.31 6.48
C ALA A 181 -1.64 -19.54 5.64
N PHE A 182 -1.71 -19.44 4.31
CA PHE A 182 -1.26 -20.50 3.39
C PHE A 182 0.22 -20.85 3.65
N GLY A 183 1.11 -19.85 3.75
CA GLY A 183 2.53 -20.07 4.04
C GLY A 183 2.76 -20.74 5.41
N ILE A 184 2.06 -20.32 6.44
CA ILE A 184 2.12 -20.91 7.79
C ILE A 184 1.65 -22.37 7.76
N ALA A 185 0.57 -22.64 7.05
CA ALA A 185 0.06 -24.02 6.92
C ALA A 185 1.08 -24.94 6.25
N LEU A 186 1.73 -24.51 5.17
CA LEU A 186 2.78 -25.29 4.52
C LEU A 186 3.97 -25.52 5.45
N GLN A 187 4.43 -24.47 6.15
CA GLN A 187 5.55 -24.56 7.08
C GLN A 187 5.28 -25.56 8.19
N THR A 188 4.10 -25.51 8.80
CA THR A 188 3.72 -26.41 9.90
C THR A 188 3.49 -27.85 9.44
N ALA A 189 3.11 -28.06 8.17
CA ALA A 189 3.00 -29.38 7.54
C ALA A 189 4.36 -29.97 7.13
N GLY A 190 5.47 -29.26 7.33
CA GLY A 190 6.80 -29.71 6.92
C GLY A 190 7.00 -29.75 5.40
N TYR A 191 6.34 -28.82 4.66
CA TYR A 191 6.44 -28.72 3.21
C TYR A 191 7.89 -28.52 2.74
N ASP A 192 8.35 -29.40 1.84
CA ASP A 192 9.65 -29.29 1.19
C ASP A 192 9.47 -28.82 -0.27
N LEU A 193 9.90 -27.57 -0.52
CA LEU A 193 9.81 -26.93 -1.82
C LEU A 193 10.58 -27.69 -2.90
N ALA A 194 11.79 -28.19 -2.58
CA ALA A 194 12.64 -28.85 -3.56
C ALA A 194 12.01 -30.13 -4.09
N SER A 195 11.41 -30.93 -3.21
CA SER A 195 10.71 -32.16 -3.58
C SER A 195 9.41 -31.89 -4.35
N ALA A 196 8.72 -30.77 -4.03
CA ALA A 196 7.45 -30.43 -4.64
C ALA A 196 7.57 -29.79 -6.02
N GLU A 197 8.71 -29.18 -6.35
CA GLU A 197 8.87 -28.34 -7.53
C GLU A 197 8.53 -29.04 -8.85
N SER A 198 8.89 -30.33 -8.98
CA SER A 198 8.66 -31.13 -10.19
C SER A 198 7.19 -31.48 -10.44
N ILE A 199 6.34 -31.43 -9.42
CA ILE A 199 4.91 -31.79 -9.48
C ILE A 199 3.98 -30.61 -9.17
N MET A 200 4.53 -29.43 -9.02
CA MET A 200 3.82 -28.22 -8.57
C MET A 200 2.82 -27.73 -9.62
N PRO A 201 1.51 -27.71 -9.31
CA PRO A 201 0.52 -27.19 -10.23
C PRO A 201 0.57 -25.64 -10.28
N PRO A 202 0.15 -25.01 -11.40
CA PRO A 202 0.19 -23.57 -11.58
C PRO A 202 -0.45 -22.73 -10.46
N PRO A 203 -1.64 -23.07 -9.90
CA PRO A 203 -2.23 -22.33 -8.80
C PRO A 203 -1.33 -22.28 -7.56
N HIS A 204 -0.73 -23.40 -7.19
CA HIS A 204 0.18 -23.49 -6.04
C HIS A 204 1.41 -22.62 -6.25
N ARG A 205 2.01 -22.66 -7.45
CA ARG A 205 3.14 -21.81 -7.83
C ARG A 205 2.79 -20.32 -7.71
N THR A 206 1.60 -19.92 -8.15
CA THR A 206 1.12 -18.55 -8.03
C THR A 206 1.01 -18.11 -6.57
N MET A 207 0.45 -18.97 -5.71
CA MET A 207 0.37 -18.70 -4.27
C MET A 207 1.74 -18.57 -3.62
N LEU A 208 2.71 -19.41 -3.97
CA LEU A 208 4.09 -19.28 -3.50
C LEU A 208 4.77 -18.01 -4.00
N ALA A 209 4.53 -17.60 -5.24
CA ALA A 209 5.06 -16.35 -5.79
C ALA A 209 4.49 -15.12 -5.04
N LEU A 210 3.20 -15.12 -4.72
CA LEU A 210 2.57 -14.09 -3.89
C LEU A 210 3.13 -14.06 -2.48
N LEU A 211 3.36 -15.23 -1.87
CA LEU A 211 3.99 -15.35 -0.56
C LEU A 211 5.44 -14.81 -0.59
N ALA A 212 6.23 -15.23 -1.56
CA ALA A 212 7.62 -14.77 -1.72
C ALA A 212 7.69 -13.24 -1.90
N ARG A 213 6.75 -12.65 -2.66
CA ARG A 213 6.64 -11.19 -2.80
C ARG A 213 6.39 -10.50 -1.46
N ILE A 214 5.53 -11.05 -0.60
CA ILE A 214 5.29 -10.51 0.75
C ILE A 214 6.56 -10.60 1.59
N LEU A 215 7.23 -11.75 1.57
CA LEU A 215 8.42 -12.00 2.39
C LEU A 215 9.66 -11.20 1.95
N SER A 216 9.70 -10.74 0.69
CA SER A 216 10.80 -9.90 0.17
C SER A 216 10.65 -8.41 0.43
N ALA A 217 9.49 -7.97 0.88
CA ALA A 217 9.22 -6.57 1.18
C ALA A 217 9.46 -6.24 2.66
N ASP A 218 9.38 -4.94 3.02
CA ASP A 218 9.50 -4.50 4.41
C ASP A 218 8.33 -5.05 5.25
N PRO A 219 8.58 -5.83 6.31
CA PRO A 219 7.54 -6.40 7.16
C PRO A 219 6.63 -5.35 7.81
N GLU A 220 7.13 -4.14 8.08
CA GLU A 220 6.35 -3.08 8.71
C GLU A 220 5.17 -2.64 7.84
N VAL A 221 5.31 -2.64 6.52
CA VAL A 221 4.19 -2.33 5.60
C VAL A 221 3.02 -3.30 5.81
N TYR A 222 3.32 -4.60 5.91
CA TYR A 222 2.27 -5.62 6.12
C TYR A 222 1.75 -5.61 7.56
N ARG A 223 2.61 -5.32 8.53
CA ARG A 223 2.21 -5.14 9.92
C ARG A 223 1.23 -3.98 10.06
N ASP A 224 1.51 -2.83 9.47
CA ASP A 224 0.62 -1.66 9.51
C ASP A 224 -0.75 -1.99 8.91
N ILE A 225 -0.79 -2.66 7.76
CA ILE A 225 -2.05 -3.11 7.15
C ILE A 225 -2.84 -4.06 8.06
N GLN A 226 -2.16 -4.96 8.78
CA GLN A 226 -2.81 -5.97 9.62
C GLN A 226 -3.20 -5.46 11.01
N VAL A 227 -2.46 -4.50 11.57
CA VAL A 227 -2.60 -4.05 12.97
C VAL A 227 -3.27 -2.69 13.05
N ALA A 228 -2.89 -1.74 12.18
CA ALA A 228 -3.35 -0.37 12.27
C ALA A 228 -4.71 -0.13 11.60
N ASN A 229 -5.08 -0.94 10.59
CA ASN A 229 -6.39 -0.82 9.96
C ASN A 229 -7.50 -1.29 10.93
N PRO A 230 -8.44 -0.42 11.32
CA PRO A 230 -9.46 -0.73 12.32
C PRO A 230 -10.41 -1.86 11.90
N PHE A 231 -10.53 -2.16 10.61
CA PHE A 231 -11.40 -3.22 10.08
C PHE A 231 -10.66 -4.54 9.79
N ALA A 232 -9.32 -4.56 9.90
CA ALA A 232 -8.54 -5.76 9.58
C ALA A 232 -8.82 -6.94 10.52
N GLY A 233 -9.08 -6.66 11.81
CA GLY A 233 -9.43 -7.70 12.79
C GLY A 233 -10.70 -8.44 12.42
N GLU A 234 -11.74 -7.72 12.00
CA GLU A 234 -13.00 -8.31 11.53
C GLU A 234 -12.78 -9.18 10.29
N MET A 235 -11.99 -8.69 9.31
CA MET A 235 -11.71 -9.46 8.09
C MET A 235 -10.94 -10.75 8.38
N ARG A 236 -10.00 -10.76 9.32
CA ARG A 236 -9.31 -11.98 9.74
C ARG A 236 -10.26 -12.96 10.44
N ALA A 237 -11.19 -12.47 11.26
CA ALA A 237 -12.22 -13.32 11.87
C ALA A 237 -13.11 -13.96 10.79
N ARG A 238 -13.55 -13.20 9.79
CA ARG A 238 -14.33 -13.71 8.65
C ARG A 238 -13.57 -14.78 7.85
N LEU A 239 -12.25 -14.62 7.65
CA LEU A 239 -11.42 -15.66 7.01
C LEU A 239 -11.39 -16.94 7.83
N LEU A 240 -11.25 -16.83 9.15
CA LEU A 240 -11.28 -18.00 10.03
C LEU A 240 -12.62 -18.73 9.99
N ASP A 241 -13.73 -17.98 10.00
CA ASP A 241 -15.08 -18.55 9.89
C ASP A 241 -15.32 -19.18 8.51
N ALA A 242 -14.77 -18.58 7.44
CA ALA A 242 -14.84 -19.17 6.10
C ALA A 242 -14.08 -20.50 6.02
N HIS A 243 -12.90 -20.63 6.66
CA HIS A 243 -12.20 -21.92 6.76
C HIS A 243 -13.04 -22.98 7.50
N ARG A 244 -13.67 -22.61 8.62
CA ARG A 244 -14.56 -23.51 9.36
C ARG A 244 -15.76 -23.98 8.53
N ALA A 245 -16.38 -23.04 7.80
CA ALA A 245 -17.49 -23.39 6.89
C ALA A 245 -17.06 -24.34 5.78
N LEU A 246 -15.87 -24.14 5.23
CA LEU A 246 -15.29 -25.04 4.23
C LEU A 246 -15.02 -26.44 4.80
N ASP A 247 -14.41 -26.53 6.00
CA ASP A 247 -14.19 -27.80 6.70
C ASP A 247 -15.51 -28.53 6.92
N GLN A 248 -16.53 -27.84 7.44
CA GLN A 248 -17.85 -28.43 7.65
C GLN A 248 -18.48 -28.97 6.37
N ALA A 249 -18.33 -28.23 5.27
CA ALA A 249 -18.86 -28.67 3.97
C ALA A 249 -18.07 -29.83 3.35
N ALA A 250 -16.78 -29.96 3.69
CA ALA A 250 -15.92 -31.04 3.23
C ALA A 250 -16.05 -32.33 4.07
N ASP A 251 -16.40 -32.21 5.35
CA ASP A 251 -16.50 -33.33 6.29
C ASP A 251 -17.83 -34.09 6.20
N THR A 252 -18.74 -33.67 5.33
CA THR A 252 -20.03 -34.38 5.11
C THR A 252 -19.99 -35.25 3.88
N ASP A 253 -20.68 -36.41 3.95
CA ASP A 253 -20.87 -37.31 2.79
C ASP A 253 -21.86 -36.74 1.76
N ASP A 254 -22.51 -35.60 2.04
CA ASP A 254 -23.46 -34.94 1.14
C ASP A 254 -22.76 -33.95 0.21
N PRO A 255 -22.59 -34.27 -1.09
CA PRO A 255 -21.96 -33.36 -2.05
C PRO A 255 -22.67 -32.00 -2.20
N SER A 256 -23.96 -31.93 -1.83
CA SER A 256 -24.76 -30.73 -1.98
C SER A 256 -24.25 -29.60 -1.08
N ALA A 257 -23.69 -29.92 0.09
CA ALA A 257 -23.12 -28.94 1.01
C ALA A 257 -21.93 -28.21 0.35
N PHE A 258 -21.00 -28.94 -0.23
CA PHE A 258 -19.84 -28.34 -0.93
C PHE A 258 -20.25 -27.58 -2.20
N HIS A 259 -21.18 -28.16 -2.99
CA HIS A 259 -21.74 -27.50 -4.18
C HIS A 259 -22.45 -26.20 -3.81
N GLY A 260 -23.11 -26.13 -2.66
CA GLY A 260 -23.74 -24.93 -2.12
C GLY A 260 -22.72 -23.80 -1.91
N VAL A 261 -21.61 -24.08 -1.23
CA VAL A 261 -20.52 -23.11 -1.01
C VAL A 261 -19.98 -22.59 -2.36
N ILE A 262 -19.72 -23.45 -3.31
CA ILE A 262 -19.25 -23.03 -4.66
C ILE A 262 -20.29 -22.18 -5.38
N GLY A 263 -21.58 -22.52 -5.24
CA GLY A 263 -22.69 -21.78 -5.84
C GLY A 263 -22.80 -20.35 -5.29
N GLU A 264 -22.71 -20.21 -3.98
CA GLU A 264 -22.73 -18.90 -3.30
C GLU A 264 -21.55 -18.01 -3.71
N LEU A 265 -20.34 -18.59 -3.81
CA LEU A 265 -19.14 -17.86 -4.21
C LEU A 265 -19.23 -17.27 -5.63
N ARG A 266 -19.99 -17.89 -6.54
CA ARG A 266 -20.21 -17.35 -7.90
C ARG A 266 -20.89 -15.97 -7.87
N ALA A 267 -21.77 -15.74 -6.91
CA ALA A 267 -22.44 -14.45 -6.76
C ALA A 267 -21.47 -13.27 -6.51
N LEU A 268 -20.31 -13.56 -5.91
CA LEU A 268 -19.24 -12.56 -5.67
C LEU A 268 -18.75 -11.89 -6.97
N PHE A 269 -18.77 -12.62 -8.08
CA PHE A 269 -18.23 -12.11 -9.36
C PHE A 269 -19.23 -11.25 -10.15
N GLY A 270 -20.52 -11.25 -9.79
CA GLY A 270 -21.53 -10.49 -10.53
C GLY A 270 -21.56 -10.80 -12.03
N GLY A 271 -21.32 -12.04 -12.43
CA GLY A 271 -21.25 -12.49 -13.82
C GLY A 271 -19.88 -12.30 -14.52
N ARG A 272 -18.86 -11.85 -13.81
CA ARG A 272 -17.50 -11.64 -14.35
C ARG A 272 -16.52 -12.79 -14.09
N ASP A 273 -16.98 -13.91 -13.59
CA ASP A 273 -16.16 -15.09 -13.29
C ASP A 273 -15.36 -15.59 -14.49
N ALA A 274 -15.93 -15.56 -15.70
CA ALA A 274 -15.24 -15.93 -16.93
C ALA A 274 -14.05 -14.98 -17.26
N ASP A 275 -14.16 -13.68 -16.96
CA ASP A 275 -13.07 -12.73 -17.16
C ASP A 275 -11.89 -13.01 -16.23
N TYR A 276 -12.19 -13.30 -14.97
CA TYR A 276 -11.17 -13.66 -13.99
C TYR A 276 -10.54 -15.03 -14.27
N ALA A 277 -11.32 -15.99 -14.80
CA ALA A 277 -10.79 -17.28 -15.26
C ALA A 277 -9.80 -17.11 -16.42
N LYS A 278 -10.09 -16.24 -17.39
CA LYS A 278 -9.15 -15.88 -18.49
C LYS A 278 -7.89 -15.22 -17.97
N LEU A 279 -8.02 -14.26 -17.04
CA LEU A 279 -6.86 -13.63 -16.41
C LEU A 279 -6.00 -14.66 -15.67
N CYS A 280 -6.62 -15.59 -14.96
CA CYS A 280 -5.91 -16.68 -14.28
C CYS A 280 -5.12 -17.56 -15.27
N ALA A 281 -5.72 -17.91 -16.41
CA ALA A 281 -5.03 -18.66 -17.46
C ALA A 281 -3.78 -17.91 -17.99
N GLN A 282 -3.89 -16.58 -18.20
CA GLN A 282 -2.74 -15.75 -18.61
C GLN A 282 -1.63 -15.72 -17.57
N ILE A 283 -1.97 -15.65 -16.26
CA ILE A 283 -0.99 -15.72 -15.18
C ILE A 283 -0.24 -17.07 -15.21
N PHE A 284 -0.93 -18.16 -15.52
CA PHE A 284 -0.33 -19.51 -15.57
C PHE A 284 0.60 -19.73 -16.76
N GLU A 285 0.50 -18.92 -17.82
CA GLU A 285 1.41 -18.95 -18.98
C GLU A 285 2.79 -18.34 -18.66
N VAL A 286 2.92 -17.55 -17.59
CA VAL A 286 4.18 -16.96 -17.18
C VAL A 286 5.15 -18.05 -16.70
N LYS A 287 6.26 -18.21 -17.42
CA LYS A 287 7.32 -19.16 -17.04
C LYS A 287 8.17 -18.59 -15.91
N MET A 288 8.60 -19.48 -15.01
CA MET A 288 9.61 -19.12 -14.03
C MET A 288 10.91 -18.71 -14.76
N PRO A 289 11.62 -17.67 -14.22
CA PRO A 289 12.99 -17.42 -14.66
C PRO A 289 13.82 -18.69 -14.44
N GLY A 290 14.55 -19.13 -15.48
CA GLY A 290 15.43 -20.29 -15.40
C GLY A 290 16.65 -20.03 -14.54
#